data_cc62183acb18090defaab1238b6dd939
#
_entry.id   cc62183acb18090defaab1238b6dd939
#
_cell.length_a   1.000
_cell.length_b   1.000
_cell.length_c   1.000
_cell.angle_alpha   90.00
_cell.angle_beta   90.00
_cell.angle_gamma   90.00
#
_symmetry.space_group_name_H-M   'P 1'
#
loop_
_entity.id
_entity.type
_entity.pdbx_description
1 polymer ?
#
loop_
_entity_poly.entity_id
_entity_poly.type
_entity_poly.pdbx_seq_one_letter_code
_entity_poly.pdbx_strand_id
1 'polypeptide(L)'
;YISEYFLKYVVRVAVGGSLEVTSSHDLVTLRCDLLLGDADFTDGDALILPGGNPGYLNLRSSERVCRVVGDYYASGRVVAAICGAPTVLAVAGVARGSRITCHSTVVDQMGDYEYVGGAVVEDGNLITSAGAGTSVAFALAVAARLVSDEVLMRTRRGMEV
;
A
#
# COMPACT_ATOMS: atom_id res chain seq x y z
N TYR A 1 -5.26 7.37 18.36
CA TYR A 1 -3.93 6.96 18.86
C TYR A 1 -2.97 6.56 17.74
N ILE A 2 -3.39 5.83 16.72
CA ILE A 2 -2.55 5.61 15.52
C ILE A 2 -2.28 6.94 14.82
N SER A 3 -3.24 7.85 14.83
CA SER A 3 -3.16 9.11 14.10
C SER A 3 -2.09 10.08 14.65
N GLU A 4 -1.83 10.12 15.93
CA GLU A 4 -0.90 11.11 16.51
C GLU A 4 0.57 10.74 16.29
N TYR A 5 0.90 9.44 16.23
CA TYR A 5 2.27 8.98 16.08
C TYR A 5 2.63 8.54 14.66
N PHE A 6 1.66 7.98 13.91
CA PHE A 6 1.89 7.49 12.55
C PHE A 6 1.51 8.50 11.45
N LEU A 7 0.41 9.21 11.59
CA LEU A 7 -0.05 10.15 10.55
C LEU A 7 0.86 11.37 10.39
N LYS A 8 1.71 11.68 11.36
CA LYS A 8 2.69 12.77 11.24
C LYS A 8 3.69 12.53 10.09
N TYR A 9 3.89 11.28 9.70
CA TYR A 9 4.87 10.87 8.71
C TYR A 9 4.24 10.21 7.47
N VAL A 10 2.92 10.19 7.37
CA VAL A 10 2.22 9.65 6.19
C VAL A 10 1.79 10.81 5.30
N VAL A 11 2.38 10.90 4.13
CA VAL A 11 1.97 11.82 3.07
C VAL A 11 0.96 11.11 2.18
N ARG A 12 -0.25 11.67 2.08
CA ARG A 12 -1.32 11.16 1.22
C ARG A 12 -1.25 11.85 -0.12
N VAL A 13 -1.10 11.05 -1.17
CA VAL A 13 -0.96 11.56 -2.54
C VAL A 13 -2.18 11.17 -3.36
N ALA A 14 -2.88 12.17 -3.91
CA ALA A 14 -4.01 11.94 -4.82
C ALA A 14 -3.51 11.70 -6.24
N VAL A 15 -3.96 10.60 -6.86
CA VAL A 15 -3.60 10.24 -8.24
C VAL A 15 -4.44 10.98 -9.27
N GLY A 16 -5.63 11.47 -8.87
CA GLY A 16 -6.51 12.29 -9.71
C GLY A 16 -6.17 13.77 -9.74
N GLY A 17 -7.00 14.55 -10.39
CA GLY A 17 -6.84 16.01 -10.53
C GLY A 17 -7.32 16.85 -9.32
N SER A 18 -7.76 16.21 -8.22
CA SER A 18 -8.24 16.87 -7.01
C SER A 18 -7.52 16.33 -5.78
N LEU A 19 -7.27 17.20 -4.80
CA LEU A 19 -6.80 16.78 -3.47
C LEU A 19 -7.89 16.05 -2.67
N GLU A 20 -9.16 16.21 -3.03
CA GLU A 20 -10.26 15.49 -2.40
C GLU A 20 -10.53 14.20 -3.17
N VAL A 21 -10.46 13.08 -2.47
CA VAL A 21 -10.73 11.75 -3.00
C VAL A 21 -11.92 11.16 -2.24
N THR A 22 -12.97 10.87 -2.97
CA THR A 22 -14.21 10.30 -2.41
C THR A 22 -14.28 8.80 -2.71
N SER A 23 -14.71 8.03 -1.72
CA SER A 23 -14.92 6.59 -1.87
C SER A 23 -16.00 6.29 -2.93
N SER A 24 -15.97 5.09 -3.51
CA SER A 24 -16.88 4.66 -4.60
C SER A 24 -18.38 4.70 -4.26
N HIS A 25 -18.74 4.81 -2.99
CA HIS A 25 -20.12 4.92 -2.53
C HIS A 25 -20.42 6.28 -1.89
N ASP A 26 -19.59 7.29 -2.13
CA ASP A 26 -19.73 8.66 -1.62
C ASP A 26 -19.87 8.77 -0.08
N LEU A 27 -19.41 7.74 0.64
CA LEU A 27 -19.54 7.67 2.09
C LEU A 27 -18.44 8.42 2.84
N VAL A 28 -17.25 8.49 2.26
CA VAL A 28 -16.08 9.11 2.88
C VAL A 28 -15.32 9.92 1.84
N THR A 29 -15.02 11.18 2.17
CA THR A 29 -14.10 12.01 1.40
C THR A 29 -12.86 12.26 2.23
N LEU A 30 -11.69 11.94 1.67
CA LEU A 30 -10.39 12.22 2.26
C LEU A 30 -9.74 13.38 1.50
N ARG A 31 -9.15 14.30 2.25
CA ARG A 31 -8.26 15.31 1.68
C ARG A 31 -6.84 14.77 1.71
N CYS A 32 -6.24 14.66 0.55
CA CYS A 32 -4.83 14.34 0.39
C CYS A 32 -3.96 15.57 0.60
N ASP A 33 -2.67 15.33 0.85
CA ASP A 33 -1.70 16.38 1.13
C ASP A 33 -1.12 16.97 -0.16
N LEU A 34 -0.94 16.13 -1.19
CA LEU A 34 -0.35 16.47 -2.47
C LEU A 34 -1.11 15.83 -3.65
N LEU A 35 -1.02 16.45 -4.81
CA LEU A 35 -1.31 15.76 -6.07
C LEU A 35 -0.11 14.92 -6.50
N LEU A 36 -0.35 13.85 -7.24
CA LEU A 36 0.71 12.99 -7.77
C LEU A 36 1.74 13.80 -8.58
N GLY A 37 1.28 14.82 -9.33
CA GLY A 37 2.11 15.70 -10.11
C GLY A 37 3.15 16.48 -9.29
N ASP A 38 2.80 16.86 -8.07
CA ASP A 38 3.59 17.73 -7.19
C ASP A 38 4.40 16.95 -6.16
N ALA A 39 4.17 15.62 -6.06
CA ALA A 39 4.80 14.79 -5.05
C ALA A 39 6.24 14.45 -5.42
N ASP A 40 7.15 14.63 -4.46
CA ASP A 40 8.51 14.10 -4.49
C ASP A 40 8.55 12.76 -3.75
N PHE A 41 9.06 11.74 -4.42
CA PHE A 41 9.15 10.37 -3.90
C PHE A 41 10.58 9.95 -3.53
N THR A 42 11.51 10.90 -3.48
CA THR A 42 12.92 10.60 -3.20
C THR A 42 13.18 10.26 -1.74
N ASP A 43 12.46 10.87 -0.81
CA ASP A 43 12.71 10.80 0.64
C ASP A 43 11.83 9.78 1.40
N GLY A 44 10.88 9.14 0.74
CA GLY A 44 9.98 8.20 1.42
C GLY A 44 10.64 6.86 1.71
N ASP A 45 10.39 6.29 2.90
CA ASP A 45 10.87 4.97 3.31
C ASP A 45 9.98 3.82 2.84
N ALA A 46 8.69 4.11 2.64
CA ALA A 46 7.70 3.14 2.20
C ALA A 46 6.68 3.75 1.24
N LEU A 47 6.27 2.98 0.26
CA LEU A 47 5.16 3.28 -0.64
C LEU A 47 3.99 2.35 -0.32
N ILE A 48 2.82 2.93 -0.01
CA ILE A 48 1.62 2.16 0.32
C ILE A 48 0.58 2.38 -0.77
N LEU A 49 0.12 1.28 -1.37
CA LEU A 49 -0.89 1.26 -2.42
C LEU A 49 -2.22 0.77 -1.82
N PRO A 50 -3.20 1.64 -1.61
CA PRO A 50 -4.51 1.25 -1.10
C PRO A 50 -5.31 0.49 -2.16
N GLY A 51 -6.20 -0.37 -1.67
CA GLY A 51 -7.18 -1.07 -2.49
C GLY A 51 -8.42 -0.24 -2.79
N GLY A 52 -9.53 -0.94 -3.01
CA GLY A 52 -10.83 -0.36 -3.35
C GLY A 52 -11.04 -0.21 -4.86
N ASN A 53 -12.21 -0.63 -5.34
CA ASN A 53 -12.61 -0.48 -6.74
C ASN A 53 -13.44 0.81 -6.88
N PRO A 54 -13.14 1.72 -7.84
CA PRO A 54 -12.13 1.61 -8.89
C PRO A 54 -10.73 2.15 -8.51
N GLY A 55 -10.45 2.47 -7.24
CA GLY A 55 -9.22 3.13 -6.83
C GLY A 55 -7.96 2.40 -7.30
N TYR A 56 -7.86 1.09 -7.08
CA TYR A 56 -6.69 0.31 -7.53
C TYR A 56 -6.55 0.26 -9.06
N LEU A 57 -7.66 0.36 -9.82
CA LEU A 57 -7.63 0.46 -11.26
C LEU A 57 -7.01 1.78 -11.71
N ASN A 58 -7.36 2.88 -11.02
CA ASN A 58 -6.77 4.19 -11.29
C ASN A 58 -5.27 4.21 -10.97
N LEU A 59 -4.86 3.57 -9.87
CA LEU A 59 -3.44 3.44 -9.53
C LEU A 59 -2.67 2.70 -10.64
N ARG A 60 -3.14 1.53 -11.06
CA ARG A 60 -2.43 0.71 -12.03
C ARG A 60 -2.42 1.28 -13.45
N SER A 61 -3.38 2.14 -13.80
CA SER A 61 -3.42 2.83 -15.09
C SER A 61 -2.51 4.06 -15.16
N SER A 62 -1.95 4.50 -14.04
CA SER A 62 -1.04 5.63 -13.98
C SER A 62 0.40 5.20 -14.21
N GLU A 63 0.98 5.57 -15.37
CA GLU A 63 2.40 5.31 -15.67
C GLU A 63 3.34 5.88 -14.60
N ARG A 64 2.99 7.03 -14.02
CA ARG A 64 3.79 7.64 -12.95
C ARG A 64 3.76 6.79 -11.69
N VAL A 65 2.60 6.27 -11.29
CA VAL A 65 2.49 5.33 -10.15
C VAL A 65 3.34 4.09 -10.41
N CYS A 66 3.22 3.47 -11.59
CA CYS A 66 3.99 2.28 -11.92
C CYS A 66 5.51 2.53 -11.88
N ARG A 67 5.97 3.70 -12.37
CA ARG A 67 7.39 4.08 -12.23
C ARG A 67 7.82 4.23 -10.79
N VAL A 68 7.06 4.96 -9.97
CA VAL A 68 7.37 5.15 -8.54
C VAL A 68 7.43 3.80 -7.81
N VAL A 69 6.52 2.88 -8.11
CA VAL A 69 6.55 1.50 -7.57
C VAL A 69 7.85 0.80 -7.95
N GLY A 70 8.25 0.91 -9.22
CA GLY A 70 9.52 0.36 -9.71
C GLY A 70 10.74 0.92 -8.99
N ASP A 71 10.79 2.24 -8.83
CA ASP A 71 11.91 2.95 -8.18
C ASP A 71 12.02 2.57 -6.69
N TYR A 72 10.89 2.49 -5.97
CA TYR A 72 10.88 2.06 -4.57
C TYR A 72 11.34 0.62 -4.44
N TYR A 73 10.80 -0.28 -5.24
CA TYR A 73 11.17 -1.69 -5.18
C TYR A 73 12.65 -1.89 -5.50
N ALA A 74 13.15 -1.28 -6.57
CA ALA A 74 14.55 -1.40 -7.00
C ALA A 74 15.54 -0.81 -6.00
N SER A 75 15.13 0.24 -5.25
CA SER A 75 15.98 0.85 -4.21
C SER A 75 15.95 0.10 -2.87
N GLY A 76 15.20 -1.01 -2.75
CA GLY A 76 15.07 -1.78 -1.51
C GLY A 76 14.14 -1.16 -0.48
N ARG A 77 13.47 -0.06 -0.79
CA ARG A 77 12.46 0.57 0.07
C ARG A 77 11.18 -0.26 0.10
N VAL A 78 10.42 -0.13 1.18
CA VAL A 78 9.20 -0.92 1.36
C VAL A 78 8.16 -0.55 0.30
N VAL A 79 7.64 -1.57 -0.38
CA VAL A 79 6.45 -1.46 -1.23
C VAL A 79 5.35 -2.30 -0.61
N ALA A 80 4.23 -1.68 -0.27
CA ALA A 80 3.11 -2.34 0.40
C ALA A 80 1.82 -2.16 -0.40
N ALA A 81 1.10 -3.25 -0.66
CA ALA A 81 -0.13 -3.23 -1.47
C ALA A 81 -1.22 -4.12 -0.86
N ILE A 82 -2.44 -3.59 -0.76
CA ILE A 82 -3.56 -4.30 -0.14
C ILE A 82 -4.74 -4.49 -1.11
N CYS A 83 -5.46 -5.61 -0.96
CA CYS A 83 -6.72 -5.89 -1.68
C CYS A 83 -6.51 -6.08 -3.18
N GLY A 84 -7.03 -5.20 -4.03
CA GLY A 84 -6.80 -5.21 -5.48
C GLY A 84 -5.49 -4.53 -5.91
N ALA A 85 -4.84 -3.76 -5.02
CA ALA A 85 -3.65 -2.99 -5.36
C ALA A 85 -2.40 -3.82 -5.72
N PRO A 86 -2.20 -5.09 -5.29
CA PRO A 86 -1.12 -5.92 -5.82
C PRO A 86 -1.10 -6.03 -7.36
N THR A 87 -2.24 -5.82 -8.03
CA THR A 87 -2.28 -5.78 -9.52
C THR A 87 -1.47 -4.62 -10.11
N VAL A 88 -1.17 -3.56 -9.32
CA VAL A 88 -0.27 -2.47 -9.73
C VAL A 88 1.15 -3.01 -9.93
N LEU A 89 1.60 -3.93 -9.07
CA LEU A 89 2.91 -4.58 -9.18
C LEU A 89 3.03 -5.35 -10.51
N ALA A 90 1.96 -6.08 -10.87
CA ALA A 90 1.92 -6.84 -12.11
C ALA A 90 2.03 -5.93 -13.34
N VAL A 91 1.30 -4.80 -13.36
CA VAL A 91 1.37 -3.82 -14.46
C VAL A 91 2.72 -3.11 -14.49
N ALA A 92 3.28 -2.76 -13.33
CA ALA A 92 4.61 -2.16 -13.22
C ALA A 92 5.76 -3.16 -13.56
N GLY A 93 5.47 -4.46 -13.60
CA GLY A 93 6.44 -5.51 -13.92
C GLY A 93 7.50 -5.74 -12.85
N VAL A 94 7.21 -5.39 -11.58
CA VAL A 94 8.15 -5.49 -10.45
C VAL A 94 7.87 -6.72 -9.59
N ALA A 95 8.86 -7.18 -8.86
CA ALA A 95 8.75 -8.26 -7.87
C ALA A 95 8.20 -9.59 -8.45
N ARG A 96 8.39 -9.86 -9.74
CA ARG A 96 7.93 -11.12 -10.37
C ARG A 96 8.56 -12.32 -9.67
N GLY A 97 7.76 -13.36 -9.48
CA GLY A 97 8.15 -14.56 -8.75
C GLY A 97 8.05 -14.45 -7.23
N SER A 98 7.77 -13.26 -6.69
CA SER A 98 7.59 -13.10 -5.25
C SER A 98 6.33 -13.80 -4.74
N ARG A 99 6.39 -14.21 -3.49
CA ARG A 99 5.24 -14.72 -2.72
C ARG A 99 4.33 -13.55 -2.36
N ILE A 100 3.04 -13.70 -2.64
CA ILE A 100 2.06 -12.65 -2.42
C ILE A 100 0.73 -13.16 -1.89
N THR A 101 -0.06 -12.23 -1.35
CA THR A 101 -1.51 -12.36 -1.22
C THR A 101 -2.20 -11.13 -1.84
N CYS A 102 -3.46 -11.29 -2.22
CA CYS A 102 -4.30 -10.22 -2.75
C CYS A 102 -5.77 -10.57 -2.54
N HIS A 103 -6.67 -9.68 -2.92
CA HIS A 103 -8.09 -10.00 -2.89
C HIS A 103 -8.42 -11.13 -3.87
N SER A 104 -9.30 -12.05 -3.46
CA SER A 104 -9.65 -13.25 -4.23
C SER A 104 -10.15 -12.95 -5.65
N THR A 105 -10.75 -11.80 -5.87
CA THR A 105 -11.27 -11.40 -7.19
C THR A 105 -10.21 -10.96 -8.20
N VAL A 106 -8.94 -10.87 -7.80
CA VAL A 106 -7.84 -10.45 -8.69
C VAL A 106 -6.68 -11.45 -8.76
N VAL A 107 -6.82 -12.60 -8.14
CA VAL A 107 -5.79 -13.66 -8.13
C VAL A 107 -5.38 -14.10 -9.54
N ASP A 108 -6.34 -14.20 -10.44
CA ASP A 108 -6.12 -14.55 -11.86
C ASP A 108 -5.28 -13.52 -12.64
N GLN A 109 -5.15 -12.31 -12.12
CA GLN A 109 -4.34 -11.24 -12.69
C GLN A 109 -2.89 -11.24 -12.17
N MET A 110 -2.55 -12.17 -11.26
CA MET A 110 -1.25 -12.27 -10.59
C MET A 110 -0.41 -13.47 -11.06
N GLY A 111 -0.56 -13.89 -12.33
CA GLY A 111 0.06 -15.11 -12.86
C GLY A 111 1.59 -15.15 -12.82
N ASP A 112 2.27 -13.99 -12.71
CA ASP A 112 3.73 -13.91 -12.59
C ASP A 112 4.24 -14.01 -11.14
N TYR A 113 3.33 -14.27 -10.17
CA TYR A 113 3.64 -14.30 -8.73
C TYR A 113 3.21 -15.63 -8.12
N GLU A 114 3.84 -15.99 -6.99
CA GLU A 114 3.41 -17.11 -6.18
C GLU A 114 2.31 -16.66 -5.21
N TYR A 115 1.04 -16.90 -5.56
CA TYR A 115 -0.07 -16.63 -4.65
C TYR A 115 -0.11 -17.67 -3.54
N VAL A 116 0.21 -17.27 -2.31
CA VAL A 116 0.25 -18.16 -1.14
C VAL A 116 -0.96 -17.98 -0.21
N GLY A 117 -1.80 -16.97 -0.46
CA GLY A 117 -2.92 -16.64 0.41
C GLY A 117 -2.49 -16.04 1.76
N GLY A 118 -3.41 -16.06 2.73
CA GLY A 118 -3.16 -15.48 4.06
C GLY A 118 -3.54 -14.00 4.19
N ALA A 119 -3.52 -13.50 5.42
CA ALA A 119 -3.93 -12.12 5.72
C ALA A 119 -2.89 -11.10 5.22
N VAL A 120 -1.61 -11.37 5.48
CA VAL A 120 -0.45 -10.56 5.08
C VAL A 120 0.67 -11.50 4.65
N VAL A 121 1.35 -11.15 3.59
CA VAL A 121 2.55 -11.85 3.09
C VAL A 121 3.66 -10.85 2.91
N GLU A 122 4.84 -11.18 3.46
CA GLU A 122 6.06 -10.41 3.30
C GLU A 122 7.07 -11.23 2.47
N ASP A 123 7.69 -10.59 1.50
CA ASP A 123 8.75 -11.17 0.69
C ASP A 123 9.77 -10.09 0.31
N GLY A 124 10.95 -10.15 0.92
CA GLY A 124 11.96 -9.09 0.78
C GLY A 124 11.44 -7.74 1.28
N ASN A 125 11.42 -6.74 0.40
CA ASN A 125 10.86 -5.40 0.67
C ASN A 125 9.40 -5.23 0.21
N LEU A 126 8.75 -6.32 -0.20
CA LEU A 126 7.35 -6.34 -0.59
C LEU A 126 6.46 -6.81 0.58
N ILE A 127 5.36 -6.09 0.81
CA ILE A 127 4.30 -6.48 1.76
C ILE A 127 2.97 -6.46 1.02
N THR A 128 2.27 -7.59 1.00
CA THR A 128 0.94 -7.66 0.38
C THR A 128 -0.10 -8.12 1.40
N SER A 129 -1.36 -7.71 1.20
CA SER A 129 -2.46 -8.07 2.10
C SER A 129 -3.76 -8.34 1.36
N ALA A 130 -4.58 -9.24 1.92
CA ALA A 130 -5.75 -9.79 1.24
C ALA A 130 -6.89 -8.79 1.05
N GLY A 131 -7.16 -7.89 2.01
CA GLY A 131 -8.29 -6.99 1.85
C GLY A 131 -8.66 -6.18 3.08
N ALA A 132 -9.82 -5.55 3.07
CA ALA A 132 -10.26 -4.62 4.12
C ALA A 132 -10.22 -5.25 5.52
N GLY A 133 -10.61 -6.51 5.66
CA GLY A 133 -10.59 -7.22 6.95
C GLY A 133 -9.19 -7.46 7.53
N THR A 134 -8.12 -7.27 6.75
CA THR A 134 -6.73 -7.48 7.17
C THR A 134 -5.96 -6.16 7.33
N SER A 135 -6.63 -5.01 7.24
CA SER A 135 -6.00 -3.68 7.24
C SER A 135 -5.15 -3.41 8.48
N VAL A 136 -5.58 -3.86 9.66
CA VAL A 136 -4.81 -3.67 10.90
C VAL A 136 -3.51 -4.48 10.86
N ALA A 137 -3.60 -5.76 10.49
CA ALA A 137 -2.42 -6.62 10.36
C ALA A 137 -1.44 -6.07 9.30
N PHE A 138 -1.97 -5.60 8.16
CA PHE A 138 -1.18 -4.97 7.10
C PHE A 138 -0.46 -3.71 7.61
N ALA A 139 -1.17 -2.82 8.29
CA ALA A 139 -0.59 -1.59 8.83
C ALA A 139 0.52 -1.90 9.86
N LEU A 140 0.32 -2.92 10.71
CA LEU A 140 1.33 -3.34 11.68
C LEU A 140 2.56 -3.98 11.01
N ALA A 141 2.38 -4.74 9.92
CA ALA A 141 3.50 -5.30 9.15
C ALA A 141 4.33 -4.18 8.49
N VAL A 142 3.68 -3.17 7.90
CA VAL A 142 4.37 -1.99 7.36
C VAL A 142 5.10 -1.23 8.48
N ALA A 143 4.42 -1.00 9.61
CA ALA A 143 5.00 -0.31 10.75
C ALA A 143 6.24 -1.01 11.31
N ALA A 144 6.22 -2.34 11.38
CA ALA A 144 7.36 -3.15 11.84
C ALA A 144 8.63 -2.96 11.00
N ARG A 145 8.51 -2.51 9.75
CA ARG A 145 9.64 -2.23 8.87
C ARG A 145 10.21 -0.81 9.06
N LEU A 146 9.47 0.07 9.75
CA LEU A 146 9.74 1.51 9.80
C LEU A 146 10.06 2.03 11.20
N VAL A 147 9.69 1.29 12.25
CA VAL A 147 9.88 1.74 13.64
C VAL A 147 10.56 0.67 14.48
N SER A 148 11.07 1.05 15.65
CA SER A 148 11.65 0.08 16.59
C SER A 148 10.57 -0.83 17.20
N ASP A 149 10.98 -2.01 17.65
CA ASP A 149 10.10 -2.98 18.32
C ASP A 149 9.41 -2.37 19.53
N GLU A 150 10.08 -1.50 20.28
CA GLU A 150 9.49 -0.79 21.44
C GLU A 150 8.29 0.07 21.02
N VAL A 151 8.45 0.86 19.94
CA VAL A 151 7.38 1.70 19.38
C VAL A 151 6.24 0.85 18.86
N LEU A 152 6.57 -0.22 18.11
CA LEU A 152 5.57 -1.15 17.59
C LEU A 152 4.75 -1.80 18.70
N MET A 153 5.41 -2.32 19.75
CA MET A 153 4.74 -2.97 20.89
C MET A 153 3.89 -2.00 21.69
N ARG A 154 4.35 -0.75 21.86
CA ARG A 154 3.54 0.30 22.48
C ARG A 154 2.28 0.61 21.67
N THR A 155 2.43 0.69 20.36
CA THR A 155 1.31 0.94 19.43
C THR A 155 0.30 -0.21 19.50
N ARG A 156 0.76 -1.46 19.42
CA ARG A 156 -0.11 -2.64 19.55
C ARG A 156 -0.92 -2.64 20.84
N ARG A 157 -0.26 -2.40 21.96
CA ARG A 157 -0.96 -2.30 23.27
C ARG A 157 -2.01 -1.19 23.29
N GLY A 158 -1.70 -0.02 22.72
CA GLY A 158 -2.65 1.09 22.64
C GLY A 158 -3.86 0.82 21.74
N MET A 159 -3.72 -0.12 20.79
CA MET A 159 -4.78 -0.57 19.90
C MET A 159 -5.51 -1.83 20.39
N GLU A 160 -5.06 -2.45 21.47
CA GLU A 160 -5.58 -3.73 22.00
C GLU A 160 -5.50 -4.89 20.98
N VAL A 161 -4.38 -4.98 20.21
CA VAL A 161 -4.13 -6.01 19.18
C VAL A 161 -2.74 -6.63 19.29
#